data_7c36c8f71b869d554055a38d01fa4c06
#
_entry.id   7c36c8f71b869d554055a38d01fa4c06
#
_cell.length_a   1.000
_cell.length_b   1.000
_cell.length_c   1.000
_cell.angle_alpha   90.00
_cell.angle_beta   90.00
_cell.angle_gamma   90.00
#
_symmetry.space_group_name_H-M   'P 1'
#
loop_
_entity.id
_entity.type
_entity.pdbx_description
1 polymer ?
#
loop_
_entity_poly.entity_id
_entity_poly.type
_entity_poly.pdbx_seq_one_letter_code
_entity_poly.pdbx_strand_id
1 'polypeptide(L)'
;MIYIGMDVSSKEFVVHAIDHRQQKVFEGRIAPSCAGLRKLVRELGAGPKLFVFEAGNQMKWIALMLMKQEGVRIHVAHPNEIKWINQSSGKTDKVDARKLAQLARGNLLPRPVHVVEGKTRELRELVSARGQLQSKRVALINTVRGYMKQEGVSLPEKFFQRSDWKSALGEKSLADTQKLIVK
;
A
#
# COMPACT_ATOMS: atom_id res chain seq x y z
N MET A 1 -28.13 -1.51 -9.04
CA MET A 1 -26.74 -1.27 -8.60
C MET A 1 -26.07 -2.59 -8.33
N ILE A 2 -24.85 -2.78 -8.80
CA ILE A 2 -24.01 -3.95 -8.50
C ILE A 2 -22.99 -3.53 -7.45
N TYR A 3 -22.78 -4.36 -6.43
CA TYR A 3 -21.83 -4.17 -5.34
C TYR A 3 -20.69 -5.16 -5.51
N ILE A 4 -19.48 -4.66 -5.67
CA ILE A 4 -18.31 -5.44 -6.04
C ILE A 4 -17.28 -5.32 -4.93
N GLY A 5 -17.00 -6.43 -4.23
CA GLY A 5 -15.88 -6.53 -3.32
C GLY A 5 -14.67 -7.09 -4.04
N MET A 6 -13.50 -6.50 -3.81
CA MET A 6 -12.24 -6.97 -4.37
C MET A 6 -11.22 -7.15 -3.26
N ASP A 7 -10.62 -8.33 -3.20
CA ASP A 7 -9.37 -8.54 -2.49
C ASP A 7 -8.21 -8.35 -3.46
N VAL A 8 -7.33 -7.41 -3.12
CA VAL A 8 -6.30 -6.87 -4.02
C VAL A 8 -4.93 -7.40 -3.62
N SER A 9 -4.34 -8.22 -4.47
CA SER A 9 -2.98 -8.72 -4.31
C SER A 9 -2.08 -8.40 -5.52
N SER A 10 -0.78 -8.61 -5.40
CA SER A 10 0.16 -8.40 -6.50
C SER A 10 0.05 -9.46 -7.60
N LYS A 11 -0.52 -10.61 -7.31
CA LYS A 11 -0.61 -11.74 -8.23
C LYS A 11 -1.94 -11.76 -8.99
N GLU A 12 -3.02 -11.46 -8.31
CA GLU A 12 -4.37 -11.51 -8.84
C GLU A 12 -5.32 -10.69 -7.97
N PHE A 13 -6.46 -10.28 -8.50
CA PHE A 13 -7.56 -9.73 -7.73
C PHE A 13 -8.66 -10.76 -7.64
N VAL A 14 -9.08 -11.08 -6.43
CA VAL A 14 -10.25 -11.92 -6.17
C VAL A 14 -11.47 -11.02 -6.09
N VAL A 15 -12.48 -11.32 -6.89
CA VAL A 15 -13.65 -10.46 -7.07
C VAL A 15 -14.92 -11.22 -6.75
N HIS A 16 -15.80 -10.59 -5.99
CA HIS A 16 -17.16 -11.07 -5.76
C HIS A 16 -18.13 -9.91 -6.00
N ALA A 17 -19.10 -10.10 -6.88
CA ALA A 17 -20.11 -9.10 -7.20
C ALA A 17 -21.51 -9.63 -6.98
N ILE A 18 -22.35 -8.83 -6.33
CA ILE A 18 -23.76 -9.13 -6.05
C ILE A 18 -24.64 -7.96 -6.49
N ASP A 19 -25.87 -8.27 -6.82
CA ASP A 19 -26.90 -7.26 -7.07
C ASP A 19 -27.61 -6.79 -5.77
N HIS A 20 -28.60 -5.93 -5.91
CA HIS A 20 -29.40 -5.44 -4.79
C HIS A 20 -30.23 -6.53 -4.08
N ARG A 21 -30.49 -7.66 -4.76
CA ARG A 21 -31.20 -8.85 -4.23
C ARG A 21 -30.27 -9.91 -3.65
N GLN A 22 -28.98 -9.61 -3.53
CA GLN A 22 -27.91 -10.54 -3.11
C GLN A 22 -27.63 -11.68 -4.11
N GLN A 23 -28.16 -11.60 -5.31
CA GLN A 23 -27.85 -12.60 -6.31
C GLN A 23 -26.42 -12.38 -6.82
N LYS A 24 -25.68 -13.46 -6.94
CA LYS A 24 -24.33 -13.45 -7.45
C LYS A 24 -24.32 -13.07 -8.93
N VAL A 25 -23.66 -11.97 -9.26
CA VAL A 25 -23.48 -11.48 -10.64
C VAL A 25 -22.14 -11.96 -11.19
N PHE A 26 -21.10 -11.96 -10.36
CA PHE A 26 -19.77 -12.40 -10.74
C PHE A 26 -19.02 -12.97 -9.54
N GLU A 27 -18.22 -14.01 -9.77
CA GLU A 27 -17.23 -14.50 -8.81
C GLU A 27 -16.05 -15.06 -9.58
N GLY A 28 -14.86 -14.57 -9.30
CA GLY A 28 -13.69 -15.03 -10.03
C GLY A 28 -12.42 -14.29 -9.65
N ARG A 29 -11.38 -14.59 -10.41
CA ARG A 29 -10.07 -13.96 -10.30
C ARG A 29 -9.78 -13.22 -11.58
N ILE A 30 -9.19 -12.04 -11.48
CA ILE A 30 -8.79 -11.24 -12.62
C ILE A 30 -7.31 -10.86 -12.51
N ALA A 31 -6.69 -10.61 -13.67
CA ALA A 31 -5.32 -10.11 -13.71
C ALA A 31 -5.21 -8.73 -13.04
N PRO A 32 -4.16 -8.45 -12.26
CA PRO A 32 -3.93 -7.18 -11.60
C PRO A 32 -3.41 -6.13 -12.60
N SER A 33 -4.28 -5.75 -13.53
CA SER A 33 -3.96 -4.83 -14.63
C SER A 33 -5.15 -3.96 -15.01
N CYS A 34 -4.87 -2.84 -15.67
CA CYS A 34 -5.92 -1.99 -16.23
C CYS A 34 -6.81 -2.73 -17.24
N ALA A 35 -6.24 -3.68 -18.00
CA ALA A 35 -6.99 -4.50 -18.95
C ALA A 35 -7.95 -5.45 -18.23
N GLY A 36 -7.49 -6.11 -17.14
CA GLY A 36 -8.31 -6.99 -16.31
C GLY A 36 -9.49 -6.25 -15.68
N LEU A 37 -9.25 -5.07 -15.12
CA LEU A 37 -10.33 -4.24 -14.55
C LEU A 37 -11.33 -3.76 -15.61
N ARG A 38 -10.85 -3.31 -16.79
CA ARG A 38 -11.76 -2.92 -17.88
C ARG A 38 -12.60 -4.10 -18.38
N LYS A 39 -12.01 -5.28 -18.46
CA LYS A 39 -12.73 -6.49 -18.85
C LYS A 39 -13.83 -6.78 -17.83
N LEU A 40 -13.52 -6.75 -16.53
CA LEU A 40 -14.49 -6.94 -15.45
C LEU A 40 -15.66 -5.92 -15.54
N VAL A 41 -15.34 -4.62 -15.70
CA VAL A 41 -16.36 -3.58 -15.80
C VAL A 41 -17.33 -3.85 -16.97
N ARG A 42 -16.81 -4.31 -18.11
CA ARG A 42 -17.62 -4.70 -19.29
C ARG A 42 -18.48 -5.94 -19.03
N GLU A 43 -17.91 -6.97 -18.40
CA GLU A 43 -18.61 -8.22 -18.06
C GLU A 43 -19.77 -7.98 -17.07
N LEU A 44 -19.62 -7.00 -16.18
CA LEU A 44 -20.69 -6.60 -15.25
C LEU A 44 -21.83 -5.82 -15.94
N GLY A 45 -21.74 -5.57 -17.23
CA GLY A 45 -22.78 -4.94 -18.03
C GLY A 45 -22.97 -3.45 -17.76
N ALA A 46 -24.07 -2.88 -18.24
CA ALA A 46 -24.43 -1.48 -18.04
C ALA A 46 -25.00 -1.23 -16.63
N GLY A 47 -25.02 0.05 -16.21
CA GLY A 47 -25.62 0.50 -14.96
C GLY A 47 -24.63 0.75 -13.81
N PRO A 48 -25.15 1.27 -12.69
CA PRO A 48 -24.30 1.75 -11.59
C PRO A 48 -23.62 0.60 -10.83
N LYS A 49 -22.34 0.80 -10.56
CA LYS A 49 -21.47 -0.14 -9.88
C LYS A 49 -20.74 0.53 -8.71
N LEU A 50 -20.63 -0.17 -7.59
CA LEU A 50 -19.83 0.26 -6.44
C LEU A 50 -18.72 -0.76 -6.21
N PHE A 51 -17.48 -0.37 -6.49
CA PHE A 51 -16.29 -1.17 -6.19
C PHE A 51 -15.78 -0.85 -4.80
N VAL A 52 -15.54 -1.89 -4.01
CA VAL A 52 -15.03 -1.81 -2.65
C VAL A 52 -13.78 -2.65 -2.52
N PHE A 53 -12.71 -2.05 -1.99
CA PHE A 53 -11.45 -2.73 -1.73
C PHE A 53 -10.68 -2.03 -0.60
N GLU A 54 -9.73 -2.74 0.01
CA GLU A 54 -8.92 -2.20 1.09
C GLU A 54 -7.82 -1.27 0.57
N ALA A 55 -7.49 -0.24 1.36
CA ALA A 55 -6.34 0.62 1.10
C ALA A 55 -5.03 -0.17 1.22
N GLY A 56 -4.23 -0.14 0.17
CA GLY A 56 -2.95 -0.84 0.07
C GLY A 56 -2.09 -0.22 -1.02
N ASN A 57 -0.95 -0.84 -1.31
CA ASN A 57 0.05 -0.30 -2.25
C ASN A 57 -0.50 -0.12 -3.67
N GLN A 58 -1.50 -0.91 -4.07
CA GLN A 58 -2.11 -0.85 -5.40
C GLN A 58 -3.35 0.04 -5.48
N MET A 59 -3.89 0.48 -4.33
CA MET A 59 -5.13 1.26 -4.22
C MET A 59 -5.23 2.36 -5.26
N LYS A 60 -4.18 3.11 -5.43
CA LYS A 60 -4.11 4.34 -6.19
C LYS A 60 -4.42 4.17 -7.68
N TRP A 61 -3.68 3.29 -8.37
CA TRP A 61 -3.89 3.10 -9.80
C TRP A 61 -5.24 2.41 -10.09
N ILE A 62 -5.69 1.53 -9.18
CA ILE A 62 -7.00 0.88 -9.25
C ILE A 62 -8.11 1.94 -9.16
N ALA A 63 -8.06 2.78 -8.12
CA ALA A 63 -9.02 3.85 -7.92
C ALA A 63 -9.10 4.78 -9.12
N LEU A 64 -7.96 5.31 -9.57
CA LEU A 64 -7.89 6.23 -10.72
C LEU A 64 -8.40 5.59 -12.03
N MET A 65 -8.13 4.31 -12.22
CA MET A 65 -8.62 3.58 -13.39
C MET A 65 -10.14 3.38 -13.34
N LEU A 66 -10.68 2.99 -12.18
CA LEU A 66 -12.11 2.75 -11.99
C LEU A 66 -12.92 4.04 -12.02
N MET A 67 -12.44 5.13 -11.44
CA MET A 67 -13.12 6.44 -11.46
C MET A 67 -13.31 7.00 -12.88
N LYS A 68 -12.50 6.57 -13.85
CA LYS A 68 -12.64 6.96 -15.26
C LYS A 68 -13.74 6.18 -15.99
N GLN A 69 -14.34 5.16 -15.38
CA GLN A 69 -15.37 4.36 -16.00
C GLN A 69 -16.75 4.93 -15.69
N GLU A 70 -17.58 5.04 -16.69
CA GLU A 70 -18.95 5.55 -16.53
C GLU A 70 -19.80 4.65 -15.61
N GLY A 71 -20.58 5.27 -14.74
CA GLY A 71 -21.42 4.56 -13.78
C GLY A 71 -20.68 3.83 -12.66
N VAL A 72 -19.35 4.00 -12.55
CA VAL A 72 -18.54 3.36 -11.51
C VAL A 72 -18.31 4.33 -10.35
N ARG A 73 -18.60 3.87 -9.16
CA ARG A 73 -18.22 4.49 -7.88
C ARG A 73 -17.25 3.59 -7.17
N ILE A 74 -16.35 4.19 -6.40
CA ILE A 74 -15.38 3.44 -5.59
C ILE A 74 -15.56 3.77 -4.11
N HIS A 75 -15.25 2.79 -3.29
CA HIS A 75 -15.11 2.93 -1.86
C HIS A 75 -13.84 2.23 -1.41
N VAL A 76 -12.83 3.00 -1.05
CA VAL A 76 -11.59 2.46 -0.49
C VAL A 76 -11.72 2.43 1.01
N ALA A 77 -11.65 1.27 1.59
CA ALA A 77 -11.83 1.08 3.02
C ALA A 77 -10.49 1.03 3.76
N HIS A 78 -10.45 1.57 4.99
CA HIS A 78 -9.25 1.50 5.81
C HIS A 78 -9.09 0.10 6.41
N PRO A 79 -7.93 -0.58 6.27
CA PRO A 79 -7.75 -1.97 6.71
C PRO A 79 -8.08 -2.18 8.19
N ASN A 80 -7.72 -1.24 9.06
CA ASN A 80 -7.98 -1.36 10.51
C ASN A 80 -9.47 -1.25 10.85
N GLU A 81 -10.26 -0.51 10.09
CA GLU A 81 -11.70 -0.38 10.31
C GLU A 81 -12.46 -1.61 9.83
N ILE A 82 -11.97 -2.29 8.78
CA ILE A 82 -12.55 -3.55 8.30
C ILE A 82 -12.16 -4.73 9.17
N LYS A 83 -11.00 -4.72 9.82
CA LYS A 83 -10.59 -5.82 10.74
C LYS A 83 -11.62 -6.13 11.80
N TRP A 84 -12.27 -5.13 12.36
CA TRP A 84 -13.32 -5.32 13.37
C TRP A 84 -14.56 -6.07 12.81
N ILE A 85 -14.82 -5.91 11.53
CA ILE A 85 -15.95 -6.55 10.85
C ILE A 85 -15.57 -7.97 10.38
N ASN A 86 -14.27 -8.24 10.18
CA ASN A 86 -13.75 -9.50 9.64
C ASN A 86 -13.29 -10.51 10.69
N GLN A 87 -13.51 -10.29 11.99
CA GLN A 87 -13.06 -11.17 13.08
C GLN A 87 -13.76 -12.55 13.13
N SER A 88 -14.36 -13.04 12.05
CA SER A 88 -14.92 -14.39 12.00
C SER A 88 -13.92 -15.41 11.44
N SER A 89 -13.89 -16.60 12.05
CA SER A 89 -13.10 -17.76 11.70
C SER A 89 -13.19 -18.15 10.21
N GLY A 90 -12.04 -18.42 9.60
CA GLY A 90 -11.94 -18.89 8.21
C GLY A 90 -11.60 -17.80 7.19
N LYS A 91 -10.41 -17.18 7.33
CA LYS A 91 -9.92 -16.15 6.43
C LYS A 91 -9.45 -16.77 5.11
N THR A 92 -10.14 -16.45 4.02
CA THR A 92 -9.69 -16.71 2.65
C THR A 92 -10.02 -15.49 1.79
N ASP A 93 -9.21 -15.21 0.77
CA ASP A 93 -9.37 -14.06 -0.15
C ASP A 93 -10.78 -13.98 -0.76
N LYS A 94 -11.40 -15.14 -1.04
CA LYS A 94 -12.80 -15.22 -1.50
C LYS A 94 -13.82 -14.76 -0.46
N VAL A 95 -13.59 -15.11 0.81
CA VAL A 95 -14.44 -14.68 1.92
C VAL A 95 -14.32 -13.18 2.13
N ASP A 96 -13.12 -12.64 2.00
CA ASP A 96 -12.87 -11.20 2.17
C ASP A 96 -13.55 -10.39 1.05
N ALA A 97 -13.41 -10.78 -0.22
CA ALA A 97 -14.10 -10.13 -1.33
C ALA A 97 -15.64 -10.21 -1.19
N ARG A 98 -16.17 -11.36 -0.79
CA ARG A 98 -17.62 -11.54 -0.55
C ARG A 98 -18.15 -10.64 0.56
N LYS A 99 -17.43 -10.58 1.69
CA LYS A 99 -17.81 -9.71 2.82
C LYS A 99 -17.84 -8.25 2.43
N LEU A 100 -16.83 -7.77 1.69
CA LEU A 100 -16.80 -6.40 1.19
C LEU A 100 -18.02 -6.06 0.33
N ALA A 101 -18.42 -6.95 -0.58
CA ALA A 101 -19.64 -6.76 -1.39
C ALA A 101 -20.91 -6.71 -0.53
N GLN A 102 -21.02 -7.58 0.48
CA GLN A 102 -22.16 -7.61 1.39
C GLN A 102 -22.24 -6.36 2.27
N LEU A 103 -21.11 -5.90 2.82
CA LEU A 103 -21.03 -4.66 3.58
C LEU A 103 -21.43 -3.44 2.74
N ALA A 104 -20.96 -3.40 1.49
CA ALA A 104 -21.32 -2.36 0.53
C ALA A 104 -22.84 -2.31 0.29
N ARG A 105 -23.45 -3.47 0.07
CA ARG A 105 -24.88 -3.58 -0.14
C ARG A 105 -25.68 -3.18 1.11
N GLY A 106 -25.20 -3.56 2.29
CA GLY A 106 -25.82 -3.24 3.58
C GLY A 106 -25.59 -1.80 4.04
N ASN A 107 -24.84 -0.99 3.29
CA ASN A 107 -24.41 0.35 3.70
C ASN A 107 -23.67 0.36 5.05
N LEU A 108 -22.91 -0.70 5.32
CA LEU A 108 -22.16 -0.92 6.57
C LEU A 108 -20.66 -0.66 6.42
N LEU A 109 -20.25 -0.04 5.33
CA LEU A 109 -18.85 0.31 5.12
C LEU A 109 -18.43 1.46 6.04
N PRO A 110 -17.21 1.41 6.59
CA PRO A 110 -16.64 2.52 7.33
C PRO A 110 -16.43 3.75 6.42
N ARG A 111 -15.94 4.86 6.97
CA ARG A 111 -15.63 6.04 6.16
C ARG A 111 -14.60 5.71 5.06
N PRO A 112 -14.81 6.18 3.82
CA PRO A 112 -13.86 5.92 2.75
C PRO A 112 -12.53 6.65 2.98
N VAL A 113 -11.44 5.99 2.63
CA VAL A 113 -10.12 6.63 2.54
C VAL A 113 -10.15 7.59 1.36
N HIS A 114 -9.74 8.83 1.61
CA HIS A 114 -9.66 9.83 0.55
C HIS A 114 -8.52 9.52 -0.43
N VAL A 115 -8.88 9.33 -1.70
CA VAL A 115 -7.90 9.15 -2.79
C VAL A 115 -7.42 10.52 -3.25
N VAL A 116 -6.20 10.89 -2.85
CA VAL A 116 -5.61 12.18 -3.22
C VAL A 116 -5.09 12.12 -4.66
N GLU A 117 -5.42 13.15 -5.44
CA GLU A 117 -5.00 13.31 -6.84
C GLU A 117 -4.14 14.56 -7.06
N GLY A 118 -3.52 14.64 -8.26
CA GLY A 118 -2.81 15.83 -8.73
C GLY A 118 -1.54 16.18 -7.94
N LYS A 119 -1.17 17.46 -7.96
CA LYS A 119 0.08 17.97 -7.36
C LYS A 119 0.21 17.70 -5.85
N THR A 120 -0.89 17.78 -5.12
CA THR A 120 -0.90 17.48 -3.67
C THR A 120 -0.44 16.04 -3.38
N ARG A 121 -0.79 15.11 -4.25
CA ARG A 121 -0.35 13.72 -4.17
C ARG A 121 1.15 13.59 -4.42
N GLU A 122 1.66 14.19 -5.50
CA GLU A 122 3.08 14.17 -5.85
C GLU A 122 3.94 14.72 -4.70
N LEU A 123 3.51 15.84 -4.11
CA LEU A 123 4.17 16.42 -2.94
C LEU A 123 4.16 15.47 -1.74
N ARG A 124 3.04 14.81 -1.43
CA ARG A 124 2.98 13.83 -0.33
C ARG A 124 3.91 12.64 -0.57
N GLU A 125 4.02 12.16 -1.80
CA GLU A 125 4.94 11.06 -2.15
C GLU A 125 6.39 11.48 -1.97
N LEU A 126 6.76 12.67 -2.43
CA LEU A 126 8.11 13.20 -2.25
C LEU A 126 8.47 13.41 -0.76
N VAL A 127 7.54 13.97 0.03
CA VAL A 127 7.75 14.15 1.48
C VAL A 127 7.88 12.80 2.18
N SER A 128 7.04 11.81 1.83
CA SER A 128 7.12 10.46 2.38
C SER A 128 8.44 9.78 2.01
N ALA A 129 8.84 9.84 0.75
CA ALA A 129 10.11 9.27 0.28
C ALA A 129 11.32 9.92 0.99
N ARG A 130 11.32 11.26 1.11
CA ARG A 130 12.34 12.00 1.86
C ARG A 130 12.42 11.53 3.31
N GLY A 131 11.26 11.41 3.99
CA GLY A 131 11.21 10.93 5.38
C GLY A 131 11.79 9.52 5.54
N GLN A 132 11.45 8.60 4.63
CA GLN A 132 11.99 7.23 4.63
C GLN A 132 13.50 7.22 4.41
N LEU A 133 14.02 8.00 3.45
CA LEU A 133 15.45 8.10 3.19
C LEU A 133 16.19 8.69 4.41
N GLN A 134 15.62 9.70 5.04
CA GLN A 134 16.18 10.29 6.25
C GLN A 134 16.24 9.27 7.41
N SER A 135 15.19 8.50 7.63
CA SER A 135 15.18 7.45 8.66
C SER A 135 16.22 6.37 8.39
N LYS A 136 16.34 5.93 7.14
CA LYS A 136 17.38 4.95 6.73
C LYS A 136 18.79 5.51 6.92
N ARG A 137 19.01 6.79 6.55
CA ARG A 137 20.30 7.47 6.78
C ARG A 137 20.66 7.48 8.26
N VAL A 138 19.73 7.84 9.14
CA VAL A 138 19.98 7.84 10.60
C VAL A 138 20.29 6.44 11.11
N ALA A 139 19.56 5.42 10.65
CA ALA A 139 19.79 4.03 11.03
C ALA A 139 21.21 3.57 10.63
N LEU A 140 21.64 3.88 9.41
CA LEU A 140 23.01 3.56 8.93
C LEU A 140 24.08 4.27 9.75
N ILE A 141 23.90 5.57 10.03
CA ILE A 141 24.81 6.34 10.88
C ILE A 141 24.93 5.71 12.27
N ASN A 142 23.83 5.30 12.86
CA ASN A 142 23.84 4.66 14.17
C ASN A 142 24.53 3.28 14.15
N THR A 143 24.35 2.53 13.07
CA THR A 143 25.06 1.26 12.86
C THR A 143 26.57 1.48 12.81
N VAL A 144 27.03 2.43 12.00
CA VAL A 144 28.46 2.78 11.91
C VAL A 144 29.00 3.25 13.27
N ARG A 145 28.26 4.10 13.97
CA ARG A 145 28.64 4.53 15.34
C ARG A 145 28.75 3.35 16.31
N GLY A 146 27.85 2.36 16.17
CA GLY A 146 27.89 1.14 16.97
C GLY A 146 29.21 0.36 16.75
N TYR A 147 29.57 0.13 15.50
CA TYR A 147 30.84 -0.53 15.16
C TYR A 147 32.05 0.24 15.68
N MET A 148 32.08 1.57 15.48
CA MET A 148 33.21 2.39 15.99
C MET A 148 33.35 2.31 17.51
N LYS A 149 32.23 2.28 18.24
CA LYS A 149 32.24 2.11 19.71
C LYS A 149 32.80 0.74 20.13
N GLN A 150 32.49 -0.33 19.40
CA GLN A 150 33.05 -1.66 19.67
C GLN A 150 34.54 -1.67 19.55
N GLU A 151 35.10 -0.86 18.65
CA GLU A 151 36.56 -0.66 18.48
C GLU A 151 37.16 0.40 19.42
N GLY A 152 36.40 0.86 20.42
CA GLY A 152 36.86 1.88 21.37
C GLY A 152 36.91 3.30 20.80
N VAL A 153 36.37 3.53 19.60
CA VAL A 153 36.39 4.83 18.93
C VAL A 153 35.04 5.54 19.10
N SER A 154 35.06 6.72 19.72
CA SER A 154 33.90 7.59 19.82
C SER A 154 33.88 8.64 18.71
N LEU A 155 32.79 8.72 17.95
CA LEU A 155 32.63 9.73 16.92
C LEU A 155 31.80 10.92 17.44
N PRO A 156 32.25 12.18 17.21
CA PRO A 156 31.49 13.37 17.56
C PRO A 156 30.06 13.34 17.00
N GLU A 157 29.12 14.03 17.65
CA GLU A 157 27.69 14.03 17.26
C GLU A 157 27.49 14.43 15.79
N LYS A 158 28.16 15.49 15.36
CA LYS A 158 28.06 16.05 13.99
C LYS A 158 29.06 15.45 13.00
N PHE A 159 29.73 14.34 13.34
CA PHE A 159 30.78 13.75 12.49
C PHE A 159 30.34 13.56 11.04
N PHE A 160 29.17 12.95 10.81
CA PHE A 160 28.64 12.67 9.46
C PHE A 160 28.00 13.89 8.76
N GLN A 161 28.08 15.08 9.34
CA GLN A 161 27.68 16.33 8.71
C GLN A 161 28.88 17.06 8.07
N ARG A 162 30.11 16.63 8.36
CA ARG A 162 31.34 17.16 7.79
C ARG A 162 31.46 16.76 6.31
N SER A 163 32.01 17.62 5.48
CA SER A 163 32.27 17.31 4.07
C SER A 163 33.34 16.23 3.88
N ASP A 164 34.30 16.14 4.80
CA ASP A 164 35.41 15.22 4.80
C ASP A 164 35.19 13.93 5.62
N TRP A 165 33.96 13.67 6.05
CA TRP A 165 33.65 12.54 6.95
C TRP A 165 34.13 11.17 6.42
N LYS A 166 34.14 10.97 5.09
CA LYS A 166 34.62 9.71 4.46
C LYS A 166 36.12 9.51 4.69
N SER A 167 36.95 10.53 4.40
CA SER A 167 38.38 10.50 4.63
C SER A 167 38.71 10.35 6.10
N ALA A 168 38.07 11.16 6.95
CA ALA A 168 38.24 11.12 8.40
C ALA A 168 37.80 9.78 9.03
N LEU A 169 36.86 9.06 8.43
CA LEU A 169 36.46 7.73 8.87
C LEU A 169 37.48 6.66 8.41
N GLY A 170 38.02 6.80 7.19
CA GLY A 170 39.04 5.91 6.64
C GLY A 170 40.38 5.95 7.40
N GLU A 171 40.68 7.08 8.04
CA GLU A 171 41.88 7.25 8.89
C GLU A 171 41.73 6.57 10.26
N LYS A 172 40.52 6.16 10.65
CA LYS A 172 40.29 5.45 11.90
C LYS A 172 40.69 3.98 11.74
N SER A 173 41.24 3.40 12.80
CA SER A 173 41.58 1.98 12.83
C SER A 173 40.33 1.12 12.82
N LEU A 174 39.96 0.66 11.63
CA LEU A 174 38.83 -0.26 11.41
C LEU A 174 39.40 -1.61 10.94
N ALA A 175 38.81 -2.70 11.38
CA ALA A 175 39.06 -4.01 10.78
C ALA A 175 38.64 -3.99 9.28
N ASP A 176 39.34 -4.78 8.45
CA ASP A 176 39.14 -4.74 6.99
C ASP A 176 37.72 -5.06 6.56
N THR A 177 37.03 -5.92 7.30
CA THR A 177 35.58 -6.20 7.13
C THR A 177 34.72 -5.00 7.40
N GLN A 178 35.05 -4.14 8.35
CA GLN A 178 34.30 -2.93 8.69
C GLN A 178 34.50 -1.82 7.67
N LYS A 179 35.69 -1.76 7.04
CA LYS A 179 35.98 -0.84 5.92
C LYS A 179 35.08 -1.09 4.71
N LEU A 180 34.60 -2.33 4.49
CA LEU A 180 33.67 -2.69 3.42
C LEU A 180 32.25 -2.15 3.64
N ILE A 181 31.83 -2.00 4.90
CA ILE A 181 30.48 -1.51 5.25
C ILE A 181 30.37 0.02 5.10
N VAL A 182 31.51 0.71 5.10
CA VAL A 182 31.58 2.18 5.11
C VAL A 182 31.89 2.75 3.71
N LYS A 183 32.26 1.93 2.74
CA LYS A 183 32.42 2.30 1.33
C LYS A 183 31.07 2.45 0.63
#